data_d8dc6e3857137b375a7096edfcab63a4
#
_entry.id   d8dc6e3857137b375a7096edfcab63a4
#
_cell.length_a   1.000
_cell.length_b   1.000
_cell.length_c   1.000
_cell.angle_alpha   90.00
_cell.angle_beta   90.00
_cell.angle_gamma   90.00
#
_symmetry.space_group_name_H-M   'P 1'
#
loop_
_entity.id
_entity.type
_entity.pdbx_description
1 polymer ?
#
loop_
_entity_poly.entity_id
_entity_poly.type
_entity_poly.pdbx_seq_one_letter_code
_entity_poly.pdbx_strand_id
1 'polypeptide(L)'
;RGLGSNSYPHPGMLGGLVGLSLLLQKMKRDENDYLSALAKLEHRIILHYRKTLNELRQSVGLPRFSYDYGIGITGAVYYFALHPPQSVEAQKFYNDAVDFLVSVGLSDFMDFFWTASIDVPDDIVQQDPKAGFGILDLGYAHGIIGVLGTLFSVRIRNRTEEVDSVISNIIEAIRRACDATMLPGVPYYLCRLPITQISFDINDDFSPGPISRNGWCYGVAIIDLLQHKYNMELPQSIRSCFNADINLKADRGEFDGPGLCHGVGGRIVMQRMMKKAIPDSWLALARRLMFEDIVDNGNQDSFLKNPGFWDGVGGLHIAMLYAESKRPFPSPLELLGVPDDINLL
;
A
#
# COMPACT_ATOMS: atom_id res chain seq x y z
N ARG A 1 3.89 2.56 -28.19
CA ARG A 1 4.26 1.21 -28.66
C ARG A 1 3.22 0.27 -28.09
N GLY A 2 2.47 -0.45 -28.98
CA GLY A 2 1.33 -1.24 -28.63
C GLY A 2 1.64 -2.32 -27.59
N LEU A 3 0.70 -2.53 -26.68
CA LEU A 3 0.63 -3.70 -25.82
C LEU A 3 0.68 -4.92 -26.73
N GLY A 4 1.72 -5.74 -26.60
CA GLY A 4 1.86 -6.98 -27.34
C GLY A 4 0.61 -7.84 -27.14
N SER A 5 0.11 -8.38 -28.20
CA SER A 5 -1.22 -8.97 -28.38
C SER A 5 -1.56 -10.21 -27.53
N ASN A 6 -0.78 -10.55 -26.51
CA ASN A 6 -1.00 -11.74 -25.67
C ASN A 6 -0.78 -11.54 -24.16
N SER A 7 -0.52 -10.33 -23.68
CA SER A 7 -0.46 -10.13 -22.22
C SER A 7 -1.86 -9.82 -21.69
N TYR A 8 -2.49 -10.79 -21.04
CA TYR A 8 -3.66 -10.52 -20.21
C TYR A 8 -3.29 -9.43 -19.19
N PRO A 9 -4.16 -8.42 -18.97
CA PRO A 9 -3.88 -7.40 -17.97
C PRO A 9 -3.62 -8.07 -16.62
N HIS A 10 -2.62 -7.60 -15.90
CA HIS A 10 -2.27 -8.03 -14.55
C HIS A 10 -3.51 -8.00 -13.65
N PRO A 11 -3.74 -8.98 -12.75
CA PRO A 11 -4.98 -9.04 -11.94
C PRO A 11 -5.05 -8.00 -10.83
N GLY A 12 -3.92 -7.40 -10.41
CA GLY A 12 -3.79 -6.60 -9.20
C GLY A 12 -4.55 -5.28 -9.17
N MET A 13 -4.41 -4.58 -8.04
CA MET A 13 -4.97 -3.25 -7.80
C MET A 13 -4.26 -2.18 -8.65
N LEU A 14 -2.94 -2.21 -8.69
CA LEU A 14 -2.14 -1.21 -9.39
C LEU A 14 -2.03 -1.54 -10.89
N GLY A 15 -2.86 -0.88 -11.68
CA GLY A 15 -2.86 -1.04 -13.15
C GLY A 15 -3.47 -2.34 -13.66
N GLY A 16 -4.12 -3.12 -12.80
CA GLY A 16 -4.68 -4.42 -13.14
C GLY A 16 -6.21 -4.49 -13.12
N LEU A 17 -6.72 -5.73 -13.15
CA LEU A 17 -8.17 -5.99 -13.23
C LEU A 17 -8.92 -5.52 -11.98
N VAL A 18 -8.32 -5.67 -10.78
CA VAL A 18 -8.92 -5.22 -9.52
C VAL A 18 -9.06 -3.70 -9.52
N GLY A 19 -8.01 -2.96 -9.90
CA GLY A 19 -8.08 -1.50 -10.01
C GLY A 19 -9.09 -1.02 -11.05
N LEU A 20 -9.18 -1.72 -12.21
CA LEU A 20 -10.19 -1.43 -13.22
C LEU A 20 -11.62 -1.68 -12.69
N SER A 21 -11.82 -2.77 -11.95
CA SER A 21 -13.13 -3.08 -11.34
C SER A 21 -13.52 -2.00 -10.33
N LEU A 22 -12.58 -1.55 -9.48
CA LEU A 22 -12.81 -0.47 -8.54
C LEU A 22 -13.17 0.84 -9.25
N LEU A 23 -12.46 1.19 -10.32
CA LEU A 23 -12.76 2.36 -11.14
C LEU A 23 -14.17 2.29 -11.73
N LEU A 24 -14.56 1.16 -12.31
CA LEU A 24 -15.91 0.98 -12.87
C LEU A 24 -16.99 1.09 -11.79
N GLN A 25 -16.76 0.54 -10.58
CA GLN A 25 -17.68 0.71 -9.44
C GLN A 25 -17.87 2.20 -9.09
N LYS A 26 -16.79 3.00 -9.12
CA LYS A 26 -16.86 4.44 -8.85
C LYS A 26 -17.51 5.26 -9.96
N MET A 27 -17.42 4.79 -11.20
CA MET A 27 -18.04 5.45 -12.35
C MET A 27 -19.54 5.15 -12.51
N LYS A 28 -20.08 4.22 -11.74
CA LYS A 28 -21.52 3.92 -11.76
C LYS A 28 -22.34 5.17 -11.45
N ARG A 29 -23.36 5.40 -12.26
CA ARG A 29 -24.42 6.36 -12.03
C ARG A 29 -25.70 5.67 -11.59
N ASP A 30 -25.87 4.42 -12.01
CA ASP A 30 -26.97 3.52 -11.71
C ASP A 30 -26.42 2.16 -11.27
N GLU A 31 -27.16 1.43 -10.45
CA GLU A 31 -26.75 0.09 -9.97
C GLU A 31 -26.52 -0.91 -11.10
N ASN A 32 -27.21 -0.72 -12.23
CA ASN A 32 -27.08 -1.58 -13.40
C ASN A 32 -25.91 -1.24 -14.32
N ASP A 33 -25.27 -0.09 -14.10
CA ASP A 33 -24.12 0.32 -14.90
C ASP A 33 -22.96 -0.68 -14.76
N TYR A 34 -22.41 -1.06 -15.89
CA TYR A 34 -21.22 -1.93 -16.00
C TYR A 34 -21.37 -3.35 -15.42
N LEU A 35 -22.56 -3.83 -15.03
CA LEU A 35 -22.75 -5.14 -14.41
C LEU A 35 -22.09 -6.29 -15.18
N SER A 36 -22.30 -6.36 -16.49
CA SER A 36 -21.70 -7.42 -17.34
C SER A 36 -20.18 -7.32 -17.41
N ALA A 37 -19.63 -6.10 -17.43
CA ALA A 37 -18.19 -5.89 -17.42
C ALA A 37 -17.58 -6.27 -16.09
N LEU A 38 -18.18 -5.83 -14.98
CA LEU A 38 -17.76 -6.14 -13.63
C LEU A 38 -17.79 -7.65 -13.38
N ALA A 39 -18.87 -8.34 -13.73
CA ALA A 39 -18.96 -9.79 -13.56
C ALA A 39 -17.85 -10.54 -14.31
N LYS A 40 -17.49 -10.10 -15.53
CA LYS A 40 -16.39 -10.69 -16.31
C LYS A 40 -15.02 -10.40 -15.66
N LEU A 41 -14.81 -9.20 -15.15
CA LEU A 41 -13.57 -8.84 -14.46
C LEU A 41 -13.41 -9.62 -13.16
N GLU A 42 -14.45 -9.67 -12.32
CA GLU A 42 -14.48 -10.43 -11.07
C GLU A 42 -14.21 -11.92 -11.31
N HIS A 43 -14.85 -12.52 -12.31
CA HIS A 43 -14.57 -13.91 -12.66
C HIS A 43 -13.09 -14.15 -13.02
N ARG A 44 -12.45 -13.26 -13.80
CA ARG A 44 -11.04 -13.35 -14.13
C ARG A 44 -10.12 -13.15 -12.92
N ILE A 45 -10.45 -12.20 -12.04
CA ILE A 45 -9.75 -11.96 -10.78
C ILE A 45 -9.77 -13.24 -9.94
N ILE A 46 -10.94 -13.85 -9.78
CA ILE A 46 -11.13 -15.07 -9.00
C ILE A 46 -10.32 -16.23 -9.59
N LEU A 47 -10.40 -16.46 -10.90
CA LEU A 47 -9.65 -17.54 -11.55
C LEU A 47 -8.15 -17.42 -11.33
N HIS A 48 -7.61 -16.20 -11.45
CA HIS A 48 -6.18 -15.96 -11.26
C HIS A 48 -5.78 -16.18 -9.80
N TYR A 49 -6.45 -15.52 -8.86
CA TYR A 49 -6.04 -15.55 -7.47
C TYR A 49 -6.38 -16.87 -6.73
N ARG A 50 -7.31 -17.68 -7.23
CA ARG A 50 -7.47 -19.05 -6.74
C ARG A 50 -6.21 -19.89 -6.96
N LYS A 51 -5.59 -19.75 -8.13
CA LYS A 51 -4.33 -20.43 -8.41
C LYS A 51 -3.24 -19.92 -7.45
N THR A 52 -3.07 -18.61 -7.36
CA THR A 52 -2.11 -17.99 -6.43
C THR A 52 -2.34 -18.41 -4.99
N LEU A 53 -3.60 -18.43 -4.52
CA LEU A 53 -3.94 -18.85 -3.16
C LEU A 53 -3.56 -20.30 -2.87
N ASN A 54 -3.76 -21.20 -3.84
CA ASN A 54 -3.35 -22.59 -3.71
C ASN A 54 -1.82 -22.74 -3.67
N GLU A 55 -1.09 -21.96 -4.46
CA GLU A 55 0.37 -21.91 -4.46
C GLU A 55 0.90 -21.38 -3.13
N LEU A 56 0.33 -20.28 -2.63
CA LEU A 56 0.71 -19.68 -1.35
C LEU A 56 0.50 -20.62 -0.15
N ARG A 57 -0.58 -21.39 -0.14
CA ARG A 57 -0.84 -22.37 0.93
C ARG A 57 0.17 -23.54 0.97
N GLN A 58 0.91 -23.74 -0.10
CA GLN A 58 1.91 -24.80 -0.24
C GLN A 58 3.35 -24.27 -0.17
N SER A 59 3.55 -22.97 -0.22
CA SER A 59 4.88 -22.36 -0.23
C SER A 59 5.48 -22.28 1.16
N VAL A 60 6.81 -22.34 1.22
CA VAL A 60 7.60 -22.03 2.42
C VAL A 60 7.96 -20.54 2.33
N GLY A 61 7.30 -19.70 3.13
CA GLY A 61 7.38 -18.25 3.01
C GLY A 61 6.47 -17.72 1.91
N LEU A 62 6.38 -16.41 1.81
CA LEU A 62 5.49 -15.75 0.86
C LEU A 62 6.30 -15.00 -0.20
N PRO A 63 6.11 -15.31 -1.50
CA PRO A 63 6.67 -14.49 -2.56
C PRO A 63 6.16 -13.05 -2.45
N ARG A 64 7.07 -12.07 -2.55
CA ARG A 64 6.84 -10.65 -2.25
C ARG A 64 5.56 -10.06 -2.85
N PHE A 65 5.28 -10.35 -4.11
CA PHE A 65 4.16 -9.75 -4.84
C PHE A 65 2.91 -10.63 -4.89
N SER A 66 2.88 -11.76 -4.20
CA SER A 66 1.76 -12.69 -4.29
C SER A 66 0.66 -12.40 -3.28
N TYR A 67 1.03 -11.89 -2.10
CA TYR A 67 0.08 -11.57 -1.03
C TYR A 67 -0.22 -10.08 -0.90
N ASP A 68 0.56 -9.19 -1.49
CA ASP A 68 0.52 -7.76 -1.28
C ASP A 68 -0.78 -7.07 -1.74
N TYR A 69 -0.90 -5.78 -1.42
CA TYR A 69 -2.03 -4.96 -1.84
C TYR A 69 -1.98 -4.60 -3.32
N GLY A 70 -0.79 -4.25 -3.84
CA GLY A 70 -0.62 -3.69 -5.18
C GLY A 70 -0.88 -4.68 -6.29
N ILE A 71 -0.31 -5.87 -6.15
CA ILE A 71 -0.29 -6.89 -7.20
C ILE A 71 -0.92 -8.19 -6.71
N GLY A 72 -0.86 -8.46 -5.41
CA GLY A 72 -1.25 -9.71 -4.78
C GLY A 72 -2.73 -9.81 -4.40
N ILE A 73 -3.01 -10.87 -3.67
CA ILE A 73 -4.37 -11.28 -3.27
C ILE A 73 -5.05 -10.26 -2.34
N THR A 74 -4.27 -9.51 -1.53
CA THR A 74 -4.79 -8.53 -0.57
C THR A 74 -5.58 -7.43 -1.28
N GLY A 75 -5.14 -6.98 -2.48
CA GLY A 75 -5.90 -6.01 -3.26
C GLY A 75 -7.27 -6.52 -3.70
N ALA A 76 -7.37 -7.82 -4.06
CA ALA A 76 -8.66 -8.43 -4.39
C ALA A 76 -9.57 -8.57 -3.14
N VAL A 77 -9.00 -8.95 -1.98
CA VAL A 77 -9.73 -8.98 -0.70
C VAL A 77 -10.28 -7.59 -0.37
N TYR A 78 -9.46 -6.55 -0.52
CA TYR A 78 -9.90 -5.17 -0.32
C TYR A 78 -11.08 -4.79 -1.22
N TYR A 79 -11.00 -5.08 -2.52
CA TYR A 79 -12.08 -4.83 -3.47
C TYR A 79 -13.39 -5.49 -3.03
N PHE A 80 -13.37 -6.79 -2.70
CA PHE A 80 -14.54 -7.52 -2.26
C PHE A 80 -15.01 -7.14 -0.85
N ALA A 81 -14.16 -6.58 0.00
CA ALA A 81 -14.58 -6.02 1.27
C ALA A 81 -15.43 -4.76 1.08
N LEU A 82 -15.07 -3.89 0.13
CA LEU A 82 -15.84 -2.69 -0.22
C LEU A 82 -17.08 -2.99 -1.07
N HIS A 83 -16.96 -3.93 -2.00
CA HIS A 83 -18.01 -4.30 -2.96
C HIS A 83 -18.40 -5.76 -2.75
N PRO A 84 -19.45 -6.03 -1.94
CA PRO A 84 -19.85 -7.37 -1.57
C PRO A 84 -20.00 -8.29 -2.78
N PRO A 85 -19.37 -9.49 -2.76
CA PRO A 85 -19.51 -10.47 -3.83
C PRO A 85 -20.96 -10.81 -4.13
N GLN A 86 -21.35 -10.78 -5.41
CA GLN A 86 -22.72 -11.06 -5.82
C GLN A 86 -22.95 -12.53 -6.20
N SER A 87 -21.87 -13.29 -6.41
CA SER A 87 -21.96 -14.72 -6.74
C SER A 87 -21.44 -15.59 -5.60
N VAL A 88 -21.98 -16.82 -5.50
CA VAL A 88 -21.49 -17.84 -4.54
C VAL A 88 -19.98 -18.09 -4.73
N GLU A 89 -19.53 -18.10 -5.98
CA GLU A 89 -18.12 -18.31 -6.33
C GLU A 89 -17.24 -17.18 -5.80
N ALA A 90 -17.64 -15.93 -5.97
CA ALA A 90 -16.92 -14.76 -5.48
C ALA A 90 -16.93 -14.70 -3.95
N GLN A 91 -18.06 -15.02 -3.31
CA GLN A 91 -18.14 -15.09 -1.85
C GLN A 91 -17.22 -16.17 -1.28
N LYS A 92 -17.19 -17.36 -1.90
CA LYS A 92 -16.28 -18.43 -1.48
C LYS A 92 -14.81 -18.00 -1.62
N PHE A 93 -14.45 -17.41 -2.76
CA PHE A 93 -13.08 -16.90 -2.97
C PHE A 93 -12.71 -15.84 -1.91
N TYR A 94 -13.60 -14.88 -1.65
CA TYR A 94 -13.37 -13.85 -0.65
C TYR A 94 -13.12 -14.44 0.74
N ASN A 95 -13.95 -15.38 1.18
CA ASN A 95 -13.79 -16.04 2.47
C ASN A 95 -12.47 -16.82 2.52
N ASP A 96 -12.19 -17.65 1.51
CA ASP A 96 -10.95 -18.44 1.42
C ASP A 96 -9.69 -17.55 1.47
N ALA A 97 -9.75 -16.34 0.88
CA ALA A 97 -8.65 -15.39 0.85
C ALA A 97 -8.50 -14.63 2.18
N VAL A 98 -9.61 -14.25 2.83
CA VAL A 98 -9.58 -13.67 4.18
C VAL A 98 -9.02 -14.69 5.17
N ASP A 99 -9.50 -15.92 5.15
CA ASP A 99 -9.03 -17.01 6.03
C ASP A 99 -7.53 -17.25 5.86
N PHE A 100 -7.02 -17.17 4.62
CA PHE A 100 -5.59 -17.26 4.35
C PHE A 100 -4.81 -16.12 5.01
N LEU A 101 -5.21 -14.85 4.80
CA LEU A 101 -4.53 -13.69 5.41
C LEU A 101 -4.57 -13.77 6.94
N VAL A 102 -5.70 -14.20 7.50
CA VAL A 102 -5.86 -14.41 8.94
C VAL A 102 -4.95 -15.53 9.44
N SER A 103 -4.90 -16.67 8.75
CA SER A 103 -4.04 -17.79 9.17
C SER A 103 -2.56 -17.41 9.19
N VAL A 104 -2.08 -16.67 8.18
CA VAL A 104 -0.71 -16.16 8.14
C VAL A 104 -0.46 -15.13 9.24
N GLY A 105 -1.41 -14.23 9.46
CA GLY A 105 -1.29 -13.18 10.48
C GLY A 105 -1.41 -13.67 11.92
N LEU A 106 -1.92 -14.87 12.14
CA LEU A 106 -1.96 -15.55 13.44
C LEU A 106 -0.81 -16.55 13.65
N SER A 107 0.01 -16.80 12.63
CA SER A 107 1.17 -17.69 12.75
C SER A 107 2.24 -17.06 13.67
N ASP A 108 3.18 -17.90 14.10
CA ASP A 108 4.36 -17.43 14.82
C ASP A 108 5.10 -16.36 14.02
N PHE A 109 5.72 -15.39 14.70
CA PHE A 109 6.37 -14.26 14.04
C PHE A 109 7.39 -14.69 12.98
N MET A 110 7.99 -15.85 13.11
CA MET A 110 8.92 -16.42 12.12
C MET A 110 8.23 -16.90 10.84
N ASP A 111 6.94 -17.21 10.88
CA ASP A 111 6.13 -17.67 9.74
C ASP A 111 5.13 -16.59 9.25
N PHE A 112 5.14 -15.45 9.92
CA PHE A 112 4.34 -14.27 9.61
C PHE A 112 4.71 -13.77 8.19
N PHE A 113 4.02 -12.95 7.53
CA PHE A 113 4.17 -12.42 6.16
C PHE A 113 5.62 -12.25 5.61
N TRP A 114 6.55 -13.12 5.96
CA TRP A 114 7.94 -13.06 5.53
C TRP A 114 8.10 -13.51 4.08
N THR A 115 8.81 -12.69 3.30
CA THR A 115 9.34 -13.09 2.00
C THR A 115 10.56 -13.97 2.22
N ALA A 116 10.54 -15.18 1.65
CA ALA A 116 11.67 -16.10 1.72
C ALA A 116 12.90 -15.52 1.01
N SER A 117 14.11 -15.94 1.44
CA SER A 117 15.38 -15.44 0.88
C SER A 117 15.46 -15.59 -0.65
N ILE A 118 14.93 -16.67 -1.20
CA ILE A 118 14.92 -16.96 -2.64
C ILE A 118 14.04 -15.98 -3.44
N ASP A 119 13.06 -15.35 -2.79
CA ASP A 119 12.10 -14.44 -3.41
C ASP A 119 12.43 -12.97 -3.15
N VAL A 120 13.53 -12.67 -2.43
CA VAL A 120 13.98 -11.29 -2.23
C VAL A 120 14.72 -10.83 -3.48
N PRO A 121 14.36 -9.67 -4.06
CA PRO A 121 15.01 -9.14 -5.25
C PRO A 121 16.53 -8.92 -5.08
N ASP A 122 17.31 -9.28 -6.09
CA ASP A 122 18.76 -9.19 -6.07
C ASP A 122 19.28 -7.78 -5.80
N ASP A 123 18.58 -6.76 -6.31
CA ASP A 123 18.93 -5.35 -6.09
C ASP A 123 18.78 -4.94 -4.62
N ILE A 124 17.81 -5.49 -3.90
CA ILE A 124 17.68 -5.30 -2.45
C ILE A 124 18.83 -5.99 -1.71
N VAL A 125 19.13 -7.24 -2.06
CA VAL A 125 20.24 -8.00 -1.45
C VAL A 125 21.60 -7.34 -1.72
N GLN A 126 21.79 -6.76 -2.90
CA GLN A 126 23.03 -6.02 -3.23
C GLN A 126 23.19 -4.74 -2.39
N GLN A 127 22.10 -4.06 -2.07
CA GLN A 127 22.10 -2.84 -1.24
C GLN A 127 22.19 -3.17 0.26
N ASP A 128 21.54 -4.23 0.68
CA ASP A 128 21.55 -4.72 2.05
C ASP A 128 21.69 -6.26 2.07
N PRO A 129 22.91 -6.78 2.23
CA PRO A 129 23.14 -8.24 2.23
C PRO A 129 22.36 -9.03 3.30
N LYS A 130 21.92 -8.37 4.39
CA LYS A 130 21.08 -9.01 5.41
C LYS A 130 19.72 -9.41 4.86
N ALA A 131 19.19 -8.67 3.87
CA ALA A 131 17.95 -9.00 3.21
C ALA A 131 17.97 -10.38 2.53
N GLY A 132 19.15 -10.90 2.19
CA GLY A 132 19.33 -12.24 1.63
C GLY A 132 18.90 -13.38 2.55
N PHE A 133 18.63 -13.14 3.84
CA PHE A 133 18.06 -14.13 4.75
C PHE A 133 16.52 -14.11 4.82
N GLY A 134 15.89 -13.20 4.08
CA GLY A 134 14.44 -12.98 4.03
C GLY A 134 14.06 -11.64 4.64
N ILE A 135 12.95 -11.08 4.16
CA ILE A 135 12.44 -9.78 4.60
C ILE A 135 10.96 -9.82 4.99
N LEU A 136 10.60 -9.02 5.97
CA LEU A 136 9.22 -8.61 6.23
C LEU A 136 9.03 -7.21 5.66
N ASP A 137 8.37 -7.12 4.51
CA ASP A 137 8.12 -5.83 3.83
C ASP A 137 7.07 -5.02 4.61
N LEU A 138 7.41 -3.78 4.96
CA LEU A 138 6.57 -2.87 5.75
C LEU A 138 5.82 -1.84 4.88
N GLY A 139 5.81 -2.03 3.57
CA GLY A 139 5.11 -1.13 2.65
C GLY A 139 3.58 -1.27 2.69
N TYR A 140 2.91 -0.22 2.20
CA TYR A 140 1.48 -0.31 1.91
C TYR A 140 1.23 -1.00 0.57
N ALA A 141 1.97 -0.62 -0.46
CA ALA A 141 1.80 -1.22 -1.77
C ALA A 141 2.18 -2.71 -1.80
N HIS A 142 3.28 -3.08 -1.14
CA HIS A 142 3.90 -4.40 -1.29
C HIS A 142 4.16 -5.15 0.03
N GLY A 143 3.68 -4.63 1.16
CA GLY A 143 3.96 -5.20 2.47
C GLY A 143 2.76 -5.27 3.41
N ILE A 144 3.07 -5.51 4.70
CA ILE A 144 2.05 -5.78 5.73
C ILE A 144 1.17 -4.58 6.07
N ILE A 145 1.61 -3.33 5.82
CA ILE A 145 0.76 -2.15 6.04
C ILE A 145 -0.42 -2.17 5.05
N GLY A 146 -0.24 -2.68 3.82
CA GLY A 146 -1.34 -2.89 2.89
C GLY A 146 -2.32 -3.97 3.35
N VAL A 147 -1.81 -5.04 3.94
CA VAL A 147 -2.64 -6.07 4.61
C VAL A 147 -3.43 -5.45 5.76
N LEU A 148 -2.77 -4.64 6.62
CA LEU A 148 -3.41 -3.92 7.72
C LEU A 148 -4.59 -3.06 7.24
N GLY A 149 -4.38 -2.21 6.21
CA GLY A 149 -5.44 -1.38 5.64
C GLY A 149 -6.60 -2.19 5.09
N THR A 150 -6.31 -3.34 4.46
CA THR A 150 -7.34 -4.26 3.95
C THR A 150 -8.12 -4.93 5.08
N LEU A 151 -7.44 -5.40 6.12
CA LEU A 151 -8.10 -6.04 7.27
C LEU A 151 -9.01 -5.08 8.03
N PHE A 152 -8.72 -3.78 8.07
CA PHE A 152 -9.67 -2.80 8.57
C PHE A 152 -10.96 -2.77 7.73
N SER A 153 -10.88 -2.86 6.41
CA SER A 153 -12.06 -2.93 5.54
C SER A 153 -12.82 -4.25 5.73
N VAL A 154 -12.12 -5.36 5.94
CA VAL A 154 -12.71 -6.65 6.31
C VAL A 154 -13.43 -6.55 7.65
N ARG A 155 -12.79 -5.98 8.66
CA ARG A 155 -13.34 -5.76 10.02
C ARG A 155 -14.64 -4.96 10.02
N ILE A 156 -14.70 -3.90 9.20
CA ILE A 156 -15.91 -3.09 9.04
C ILE A 156 -17.06 -3.93 8.51
N ARG A 157 -16.78 -4.82 7.56
CA ARG A 157 -17.79 -5.68 6.95
C ARG A 157 -18.18 -6.86 7.84
N ASN A 158 -17.20 -7.51 8.46
CA ASN A 158 -17.40 -8.68 9.31
C ASN A 158 -16.29 -8.74 10.36
N ARG A 159 -16.60 -8.19 11.54
CA ARG A 159 -15.66 -8.19 12.66
C ARG A 159 -15.59 -9.58 13.30
N THR A 160 -14.38 -10.13 13.42
CA THR A 160 -14.09 -11.33 14.22
C THR A 160 -12.90 -11.07 15.13
N GLU A 161 -12.76 -11.89 16.18
CA GLU A 161 -11.64 -11.79 17.13
C GLU A 161 -10.31 -12.11 16.44
N GLU A 162 -10.31 -13.02 15.46
CA GLU A 162 -9.13 -13.37 14.69
C GLU A 162 -8.64 -12.21 13.83
N VAL A 163 -9.54 -11.48 13.16
CA VAL A 163 -9.20 -10.28 12.38
C VAL A 163 -8.63 -9.20 13.30
N ASP A 164 -9.24 -8.95 14.47
CA ASP A 164 -8.74 -7.99 15.47
C ASP A 164 -7.35 -8.41 15.99
N SER A 165 -7.11 -9.69 16.19
CA SER A 165 -5.82 -10.24 16.62
C SER A 165 -4.74 -10.04 15.55
N VAL A 166 -5.03 -10.32 14.29
CA VAL A 166 -4.07 -10.08 13.18
C VAL A 166 -3.75 -8.59 13.03
N ILE A 167 -4.74 -7.71 13.12
CA ILE A 167 -4.51 -6.26 13.13
C ILE A 167 -3.51 -5.88 14.23
N SER A 168 -3.70 -6.41 15.45
CA SER A 168 -2.82 -6.17 16.59
C SER A 168 -1.41 -6.71 16.34
N ASN A 169 -1.26 -7.92 15.78
CA ASN A 169 0.03 -8.53 15.44
C ASN A 169 0.79 -7.70 14.40
N ILE A 170 0.11 -7.17 13.37
CA ILE A 170 0.74 -6.31 12.36
C ILE A 170 1.20 -4.99 13.00
N ILE A 171 0.39 -4.36 13.85
CA ILE A 171 0.78 -3.15 14.57
C ILE A 171 2.01 -3.41 15.44
N GLU A 172 2.06 -4.55 16.12
CA GLU A 172 3.21 -4.96 16.93
C GLU A 172 4.46 -5.19 16.07
N ALA A 173 4.33 -5.79 14.89
CA ALA A 173 5.45 -5.97 13.96
C ALA A 173 6.02 -4.61 13.51
N ILE A 174 5.15 -3.63 13.18
CA ILE A 174 5.56 -2.27 12.82
C ILE A 174 6.23 -1.59 14.02
N ARG A 175 5.71 -1.75 15.25
CA ARG A 175 6.30 -1.23 16.47
C ARG A 175 7.73 -1.75 16.67
N ARG A 176 7.93 -3.08 16.56
CA ARG A 176 9.26 -3.69 16.68
C ARG A 176 10.23 -3.13 15.64
N ALA A 177 9.76 -2.94 14.41
CA ALA A 177 10.57 -2.36 13.36
C ALA A 177 11.00 -0.91 13.66
N CYS A 178 10.10 -0.09 14.19
CA CYS A 178 10.40 1.28 14.59
C CYS A 178 11.34 1.32 15.81
N ASP A 179 11.15 0.42 16.79
CA ASP A 179 11.97 0.37 17.99
C ASP A 179 13.41 -0.12 17.70
N ALA A 180 13.57 -1.00 16.69
CA ALA A 180 14.86 -1.52 16.25
C ALA A 180 15.69 -0.49 15.47
N THR A 181 15.07 0.61 14.98
CA THR A 181 15.81 1.64 14.25
C THR A 181 16.28 2.75 15.18
N MET A 182 17.54 3.23 14.98
CA MET A 182 18.09 4.36 15.69
C MET A 182 17.63 5.72 15.12
N LEU A 183 17.01 5.72 13.95
CA LEU A 183 16.55 6.91 13.25
C LEU A 183 15.03 7.01 13.31
N PRO A 184 14.46 8.22 13.40
CA PRO A 184 13.02 8.40 13.33
C PRO A 184 12.50 8.05 11.93
N GLY A 185 11.55 7.11 11.87
CA GLY A 185 10.94 6.66 10.62
C GLY A 185 10.54 5.19 10.67
N VAL A 186 9.85 4.74 9.64
CA VAL A 186 9.51 3.32 9.44
C VAL A 186 10.49 2.75 8.42
N PRO A 187 11.21 1.68 8.70
CA PRO A 187 12.09 1.08 7.70
C PRO A 187 11.28 0.48 6.54
N TYR A 188 11.93 0.26 5.40
CA TYR A 188 11.29 -0.43 4.27
C TYR A 188 10.89 -1.85 4.62
N TYR A 189 11.73 -2.53 5.43
CA TYR A 189 11.56 -3.92 5.81
C TYR A 189 12.34 -4.23 7.10
N LEU A 190 12.00 -5.36 7.72
CA LEU A 190 12.87 -6.06 8.65
C LEU A 190 13.59 -7.18 7.92
N CYS A 191 14.87 -7.39 8.20
CA CYS A 191 15.65 -8.54 7.75
C CYS A 191 15.66 -9.61 8.83
N ARG A 192 15.54 -10.88 8.45
CA ARG A 192 15.94 -11.99 9.32
C ARG A 192 17.45 -11.98 9.51
N LEU A 193 17.91 -12.39 10.69
CA LEU A 193 19.32 -12.67 10.92
C LEU A 193 19.58 -14.17 10.83
N PRO A 194 20.80 -14.60 10.42
CA PRO A 194 21.13 -16.01 10.36
C PRO A 194 21.10 -16.62 11.78
N ILE A 195 20.51 -17.80 11.91
CA ILE A 195 20.30 -18.55 13.18
C ILE A 195 21.61 -18.88 13.91
N THR A 196 22.76 -18.51 13.37
CA THR A 196 24.09 -18.78 13.94
C THR A 196 24.43 -17.97 15.19
N GLN A 197 23.64 -16.96 15.51
CA GLN A 197 23.72 -16.24 16.78
C GLN A 197 22.46 -16.58 17.59
N ILE A 198 22.54 -17.61 18.40
CA ILE A 198 21.51 -17.91 19.40
C ILE A 198 21.61 -16.81 20.45
N SER A 199 20.88 -15.73 20.24
CA SER A 199 20.61 -14.74 21.25
C SER A 199 19.36 -15.17 22.01
N PHE A 200 19.41 -15.08 23.36
CA PHE A 200 18.24 -15.35 24.21
C PHE A 200 17.22 -14.19 24.18
N ASP A 201 17.50 -13.13 23.43
CA ASP A 201 16.60 -11.99 23.29
C ASP A 201 16.01 -11.99 21.86
N ILE A 202 14.67 -12.10 21.77
CA ILE A 202 13.92 -12.11 20.50
C ILE A 202 14.21 -10.87 19.64
N ASN A 203 14.70 -9.78 20.26
CA ASN A 203 15.09 -8.57 19.54
C ASN A 203 16.38 -8.69 18.73
N ASP A 204 17.19 -9.71 19.00
CA ASP A 204 18.48 -9.94 18.30
C ASP A 204 18.32 -10.77 17.02
N ASP A 205 17.12 -11.29 16.74
CA ASP A 205 16.86 -12.15 15.56
C ASP A 205 16.55 -11.34 14.29
N PHE A 206 16.41 -10.01 14.42
CA PHE A 206 15.98 -9.12 13.32
C PHE A 206 16.82 -7.86 13.24
N SER A 207 17.03 -7.37 12.02
CA SER A 207 17.69 -6.09 11.76
C SER A 207 16.80 -5.22 10.87
N PRO A 208 16.60 -3.92 11.21
CA PRO A 208 15.86 -3.02 10.33
C PRO A 208 16.66 -2.78 9.05
N GLY A 209 15.95 -2.70 7.92
CA GLY A 209 16.45 -2.16 6.68
C GLY A 209 16.58 -0.63 6.73
N PRO A 210 16.91 0.01 5.61
CA PRO A 210 16.98 1.47 5.52
C PRO A 210 15.61 2.12 5.81
N ILE A 211 15.64 3.35 6.35
CA ILE A 211 14.41 4.12 6.58
C ILE A 211 13.72 4.39 5.25
N SER A 212 12.42 4.11 5.22
CA SER A 212 11.62 4.24 4.02
C SER A 212 11.38 5.71 3.62
N ARG A 213 11.09 5.89 2.35
CA ARG A 213 10.55 7.14 1.83
C ARG A 213 9.21 7.42 2.48
N ASN A 214 8.90 8.70 2.63
CA ASN A 214 7.68 9.10 3.31
C ASN A 214 6.55 9.36 2.30
N GLY A 215 6.00 8.31 1.75
CA GLY A 215 4.97 8.34 0.73
C GLY A 215 3.73 7.53 1.08
N TRP A 216 2.87 7.36 0.08
CA TRP A 216 1.75 6.44 0.17
C TRP A 216 2.19 4.97 0.17
N CYS A 217 3.16 4.62 -0.69
CA CYS A 217 3.60 3.23 -0.83
C CYS A 217 4.40 2.72 0.38
N TYR A 218 5.11 3.62 1.07
CA TYR A 218 5.91 3.32 2.26
C TYR A 218 5.95 4.51 3.21
N GLY A 219 6.22 4.24 4.48
CA GLY A 219 6.57 5.25 5.46
C GLY A 219 5.45 5.65 6.40
N VAL A 220 5.73 6.67 7.21
CA VAL A 220 4.83 7.11 8.28
C VAL A 220 3.56 7.80 7.78
N ALA A 221 3.60 8.41 6.59
CA ALA A 221 2.45 9.16 6.09
C ALA A 221 1.21 8.29 5.84
N ILE A 222 1.40 7.08 5.30
CA ILE A 222 0.28 6.15 5.10
C ILE A 222 -0.23 5.60 6.43
N ILE A 223 0.65 5.39 7.41
CA ILE A 223 0.23 4.94 8.73
C ILE A 223 -0.59 6.02 9.45
N ASP A 224 -0.18 7.31 9.35
CA ASP A 224 -0.94 8.45 9.88
C ASP A 224 -2.33 8.54 9.23
N LEU A 225 -2.41 8.30 7.92
CA LEU A 225 -3.69 8.25 7.20
C LEU A 225 -4.58 7.10 7.69
N LEU A 226 -4.04 5.89 7.85
CA LEU A 226 -4.77 4.74 8.39
C LEU A 226 -5.22 4.99 9.83
N GLN A 227 -4.33 5.55 10.68
CA GLN A 227 -4.68 5.93 12.04
C GLN A 227 -5.87 6.89 12.05
N HIS A 228 -5.81 7.94 11.24
CA HIS A 228 -6.88 8.92 11.16
C HIS A 228 -8.20 8.31 10.67
N LYS A 229 -8.13 7.47 9.64
CA LYS A 229 -9.32 6.87 9.03
C LYS A 229 -10.00 5.83 9.89
N TYR A 230 -9.24 4.98 10.53
CA TYR A 230 -9.79 3.84 11.29
C TYR A 230 -9.78 4.06 12.81
N ASN A 231 -9.48 5.29 13.25
CA ASN A 231 -9.33 5.65 14.67
C ASN A 231 -8.46 4.63 15.43
N MET A 232 -7.32 4.30 14.83
CA MET A 232 -6.43 3.26 15.30
C MET A 232 -5.55 3.80 16.43
N GLU A 233 -5.46 3.07 17.55
CA GLU A 233 -4.47 3.38 18.58
C GLU A 233 -3.09 2.85 18.15
N LEU A 234 -2.12 3.74 18.06
CA LEU A 234 -0.74 3.40 17.74
C LEU A 234 0.17 3.53 18.96
N PRO A 235 1.15 2.62 19.11
CA PRO A 235 2.21 2.76 20.09
C PRO A 235 2.95 4.10 19.99
N GLN A 236 3.49 4.59 21.12
CA GLN A 236 4.18 5.90 21.17
C GLN A 236 5.40 5.94 20.24
N SER A 237 6.12 4.83 20.09
CA SER A 237 7.28 4.74 19.19
C SER A 237 6.90 5.04 17.73
N ILE A 238 5.78 4.49 17.24
CA ILE A 238 5.28 4.78 15.90
C ILE A 238 4.83 6.24 15.81
N ARG A 239 4.11 6.76 16.82
CA ARG A 239 3.67 8.16 16.84
C ARG A 239 4.83 9.15 16.85
N SER A 240 5.93 8.83 17.54
CA SER A 240 7.11 9.69 17.54
C SER A 240 7.76 9.83 16.16
N CYS A 241 7.65 8.79 15.31
CA CYS A 241 8.12 8.85 13.94
C CYS A 241 7.35 9.87 13.07
N PHE A 242 6.07 10.12 13.36
CA PHE A 242 5.27 11.10 12.62
C PHE A 242 5.77 12.54 12.79
N ASN A 243 6.17 12.91 13.99
CA ASN A 243 6.56 14.28 14.29
C ASN A 243 7.97 14.65 13.79
N ALA A 244 8.84 13.66 13.66
CA ALA A 244 10.24 13.91 13.30
C ALA A 244 10.46 14.08 11.78
N ASP A 245 9.69 13.38 10.95
CA ASP A 245 9.99 13.28 9.51
C ASP A 245 9.12 14.20 8.63
N ILE A 246 7.86 14.46 9.05
CA ILE A 246 6.91 15.21 8.22
C ILE A 246 7.37 16.66 8.00
N ASN A 247 7.97 17.27 9.00
CA ASN A 247 8.39 18.67 8.93
C ASN A 247 9.81 18.86 8.34
N LEU A 248 10.74 17.94 8.63
CA LEU A 248 12.14 18.12 8.26
C LEU A 248 12.42 17.95 6.76
N LYS A 249 11.76 16.98 6.10
CA LYS A 249 11.94 16.76 4.65
C LYS A 249 11.08 17.68 3.79
N ALA A 250 9.87 17.98 4.27
CA ALA A 250 8.98 18.92 3.59
C ALA A 250 9.56 20.34 3.56
N ASP A 251 10.14 20.80 4.68
CA ASP A 251 10.77 22.11 4.78
C ASP A 251 12.06 22.22 3.94
N ARG A 252 12.71 21.09 3.65
CA ARG A 252 13.89 21.03 2.78
C ARG A 252 13.59 20.86 1.30
N GLY A 253 12.30 20.65 0.94
CA GLY A 253 11.92 20.37 -0.45
C GLY A 253 12.35 18.98 -0.94
N GLU A 254 12.71 18.08 -0.04
CA GLU A 254 13.21 16.73 -0.34
C GLU A 254 12.06 15.75 -0.59
N PHE A 255 11.27 16.00 -1.62
CA PHE A 255 10.33 15.02 -2.11
C PHE A 255 10.96 14.18 -3.22
N ASP A 256 10.69 12.88 -3.23
CA ASP A 256 11.18 11.94 -4.25
C ASP A 256 10.42 12.08 -5.59
N GLY A 257 9.99 13.30 -5.94
CA GLY A 257 9.30 13.58 -7.20
C GLY A 257 7.91 14.20 -7.04
N PRO A 258 7.19 14.37 -8.16
CA PRO A 258 5.88 15.04 -8.17
C PRO A 258 4.71 14.10 -7.86
N GLY A 259 4.84 12.80 -8.14
CA GLY A 259 3.74 11.85 -8.26
C GLY A 259 2.96 11.54 -6.97
N LEU A 260 2.02 10.60 -7.09
CA LEU A 260 1.17 10.18 -5.97
C LEU A 260 1.84 9.13 -5.06
N CYS A 261 2.75 8.31 -5.58
CA CYS A 261 3.31 7.20 -4.83
C CYS A 261 4.15 7.67 -3.64
N HIS A 262 5.15 8.53 -3.91
CA HIS A 262 6.09 9.03 -2.89
C HIS A 262 6.48 10.50 -3.09
N GLY A 263 5.77 11.20 -3.98
CA GLY A 263 5.99 12.61 -4.26
C GLY A 263 5.09 13.56 -3.45
N VAL A 264 5.27 14.85 -3.71
CA VAL A 264 4.47 15.91 -3.07
C VAL A 264 2.96 15.75 -3.37
N GLY A 265 2.59 15.25 -4.55
CA GLY A 265 1.19 15.01 -4.92
C GLY A 265 0.50 14.05 -3.96
N GLY A 266 1.12 12.91 -3.65
CA GLY A 266 0.57 11.95 -2.69
C GLY A 266 0.42 12.52 -1.28
N ARG A 267 1.37 13.35 -0.85
CA ARG A 267 1.31 14.02 0.47
C ARG A 267 0.15 15.02 0.54
N ILE A 268 -0.05 15.82 -0.50
CA ILE A 268 -1.17 16.76 -0.60
C ILE A 268 -2.50 16.01 -0.50
N VAL A 269 -2.66 14.92 -1.24
CA VAL A 269 -3.89 14.12 -1.21
C VAL A 269 -4.13 13.52 0.18
N MET A 270 -3.11 12.91 0.81
CA MET A 270 -3.24 12.33 2.15
C MET A 270 -3.63 13.38 3.20
N GLN A 271 -3.03 14.58 3.18
CA GLN A 271 -3.41 15.68 4.09
C GLN A 271 -4.89 16.07 3.92
N ARG A 272 -5.33 16.20 2.66
CA ARG A 272 -6.73 16.52 2.37
C ARG A 272 -7.69 15.44 2.86
N MET A 273 -7.37 14.16 2.64
CA MET A 273 -8.18 13.04 3.14
C MET A 273 -8.30 13.03 4.66
N MET A 274 -7.24 13.42 5.36
CA MET A 274 -7.24 13.59 6.81
C MET A 274 -7.91 14.89 7.27
N LYS A 275 -8.44 15.72 6.36
CA LYS A 275 -8.99 17.05 6.65
C LYS A 275 -8.00 17.96 7.39
N LYS A 276 -6.70 17.72 7.22
CA LYS A 276 -5.62 18.53 7.76
C LYS A 276 -5.28 19.68 6.78
N ALA A 277 -4.76 20.80 7.29
CA ALA A 277 -4.27 21.88 6.47
C ALA A 277 -3.08 21.40 5.62
N ILE A 278 -3.09 21.74 4.34
CA ILE A 278 -1.96 21.49 3.45
C ILE A 278 -0.98 22.63 3.65
N PRO A 279 0.30 22.40 3.96
CA PRO A 279 1.30 23.46 4.11
C PRO A 279 1.44 24.28 2.81
N ASP A 280 1.50 25.60 2.94
CA ASP A 280 1.67 26.50 1.78
C ASP A 280 2.96 26.22 1.00
N SER A 281 4.02 25.79 1.70
CA SER A 281 5.29 25.36 1.08
C SER A 281 5.10 24.17 0.12
N TRP A 282 4.22 23.24 0.44
CA TRP A 282 3.93 22.09 -0.43
C TRP A 282 3.14 22.51 -1.67
N LEU A 283 2.15 23.41 -1.49
CA LEU A 283 1.39 23.95 -2.62
C LEU A 283 2.29 24.81 -3.54
N ALA A 284 3.20 25.59 -2.96
CA ALA A 284 4.17 26.37 -3.73
C ALA A 284 5.13 25.46 -4.50
N LEU A 285 5.64 24.40 -3.87
CA LEU A 285 6.49 23.40 -4.54
C LEU A 285 5.73 22.71 -5.68
N ALA A 286 4.50 22.27 -5.43
CA ALA A 286 3.67 21.60 -6.43
C ALA A 286 3.44 22.49 -7.66
N ARG A 287 3.07 23.78 -7.45
CA ARG A 287 2.88 24.75 -8.54
C ARG A 287 4.17 25.00 -9.31
N ARG A 288 5.31 25.09 -8.60
CA ARG A 288 6.62 25.25 -9.23
C ARG A 288 6.96 24.05 -10.13
N LEU A 289 6.81 22.83 -9.63
CA LEU A 289 7.05 21.61 -10.40
C LEU A 289 6.16 21.51 -11.63
N MET A 290 4.86 21.86 -11.49
CA MET A 290 3.94 21.91 -12.64
C MET A 290 4.36 22.98 -13.67
N PHE A 291 4.84 24.14 -13.22
CA PHE A 291 5.27 25.23 -14.09
C PHE A 291 6.59 24.90 -14.80
N GLU A 292 7.58 24.41 -14.09
CA GLU A 292 8.87 24.01 -14.64
C GLU A 292 8.69 22.90 -15.70
N ASP A 293 7.74 21.99 -15.47
CA ASP A 293 7.39 20.96 -16.43
C ASP A 293 6.80 21.50 -17.73
N ILE A 294 6.02 22.59 -17.67
CA ILE A 294 5.42 23.23 -18.85
C ILE A 294 6.46 24.08 -19.61
N VAL A 295 7.37 24.72 -18.91
CA VAL A 295 8.27 25.75 -19.50
C VAL A 295 9.60 25.20 -19.97
N ASP A 296 10.09 24.12 -19.34
CA ASP A 296 11.46 23.61 -19.56
C ASP A 296 11.52 22.58 -20.71
N ASN A 297 10.97 22.94 -21.86
CA ASN A 297 11.02 22.11 -23.07
C ASN A 297 12.42 21.84 -23.64
N GLY A 298 13.49 22.35 -22.99
CA GLY A 298 14.87 22.29 -23.47
C GLY A 298 15.78 21.28 -22.77
N ASN A 299 15.45 20.87 -21.57
CA ASN A 299 16.33 20.01 -20.77
C ASN A 299 15.85 18.57 -20.75
N GLN A 300 16.71 17.64 -21.21
CA GLN A 300 16.37 16.23 -21.44
C GLN A 300 16.04 15.43 -20.16
N ASP A 301 16.20 16.01 -18.97
CA ASP A 301 15.93 15.41 -17.67
C ASP A 301 14.62 15.90 -16.99
N SER A 302 13.76 16.62 -17.72
CA SER A 302 12.52 17.18 -17.19
C SER A 302 11.49 16.08 -16.84
N PHE A 303 10.66 16.34 -15.82
CA PHE A 303 9.56 15.50 -15.40
C PHE A 303 8.49 15.22 -16.49
N LEU A 304 8.44 16.05 -17.57
CA LEU A 304 7.64 15.79 -18.79
C LEU A 304 7.91 14.41 -19.41
N LYS A 305 9.08 13.83 -19.15
CA LYS A 305 9.38 12.46 -19.60
C LYS A 305 8.61 11.40 -18.82
N ASN A 306 8.06 11.74 -17.66
CA ASN A 306 7.24 10.86 -16.87
C ASN A 306 5.85 11.47 -16.63
N PRO A 307 4.92 11.43 -17.62
CA PRO A 307 3.55 11.89 -17.43
C PRO A 307 2.74 10.95 -16.53
N GLY A 308 3.39 9.97 -15.92
CA GLY A 308 2.78 8.91 -15.14
C GLY A 308 1.95 9.44 -13.96
N PHE A 309 0.96 8.64 -13.58
CA PHE A 309 0.09 8.92 -12.45
C PHE A 309 0.80 8.71 -11.10
N TRP A 310 1.59 7.63 -10.99
CA TRP A 310 2.22 7.24 -9.74
C TRP A 310 3.46 8.07 -9.39
N ASP A 311 4.36 8.24 -10.34
CA ASP A 311 5.67 8.85 -10.11
C ASP A 311 5.84 10.17 -10.89
N GLY A 312 4.87 10.52 -11.75
CA GLY A 312 4.97 11.63 -12.68
C GLY A 312 4.05 12.80 -12.34
N VAL A 313 4.14 13.82 -13.18
CA VAL A 313 3.36 15.06 -13.06
C VAL A 313 1.87 14.87 -13.26
N GLY A 314 1.42 13.83 -13.97
CA GLY A 314 0.00 13.51 -14.07
C GLY A 314 -0.65 13.29 -12.71
N GLY A 315 0.05 12.58 -11.81
CA GLY A 315 -0.39 12.42 -10.43
C GLY A 315 -0.43 13.73 -9.65
N LEU A 316 0.55 14.61 -9.88
CA LEU A 316 0.57 15.93 -9.25
C LEU A 316 -0.60 16.82 -9.70
N HIS A 317 -0.93 16.84 -10.99
CA HIS A 317 -2.08 17.58 -11.50
C HIS A 317 -3.38 17.13 -10.85
N ILE A 318 -3.58 15.82 -10.73
CA ILE A 318 -4.76 15.25 -10.08
C ILE A 318 -4.78 15.61 -8.58
N ALA A 319 -3.63 15.56 -7.90
CA ALA A 319 -3.52 15.96 -6.51
C ALA A 319 -3.92 17.43 -6.30
N MET A 320 -3.46 18.32 -7.17
CA MET A 320 -3.79 19.75 -7.10
C MET A 320 -5.27 20.01 -7.40
N LEU A 321 -5.83 19.35 -8.42
CA LEU A 321 -7.27 19.43 -8.71
C LEU A 321 -8.09 18.96 -7.50
N TYR A 322 -7.67 17.86 -6.85
CA TYR A 322 -8.31 17.36 -5.63
C TYR A 322 -8.19 18.35 -4.47
N ALA A 323 -7.01 18.95 -4.27
CA ALA A 323 -6.76 19.90 -3.21
C ALA A 323 -7.57 21.20 -3.35
N GLU A 324 -7.71 21.71 -4.57
CA GLU A 324 -8.37 22.98 -4.88
C GLU A 324 -9.89 22.83 -5.14
N SER A 325 -10.38 21.60 -5.33
CA SER A 325 -11.80 21.36 -5.58
C SER A 325 -12.66 21.75 -4.38
N LYS A 326 -13.66 22.58 -4.63
CA LYS A 326 -14.74 22.90 -3.67
C LYS A 326 -15.87 21.87 -3.69
N ARG A 327 -15.89 20.98 -4.68
CA ARG A 327 -16.89 19.91 -4.82
C ARG A 327 -16.30 18.62 -4.27
N PRO A 328 -17.14 17.71 -3.72
CA PRO A 328 -16.68 16.39 -3.39
C PRO A 328 -16.20 15.72 -4.69
N PHE A 329 -14.92 15.54 -4.80
CA PHE A 329 -14.26 14.80 -5.87
C PHE A 329 -13.72 13.51 -5.25
N PRO A 330 -13.96 12.33 -5.86
CA PRO A 330 -13.43 11.09 -5.29
C PRO A 330 -11.92 11.21 -5.15
N SER A 331 -11.41 10.85 -3.98
CA SER A 331 -9.97 10.87 -3.75
C SER A 331 -9.27 9.95 -4.75
N PRO A 332 -8.22 10.42 -5.42
CA PRO A 332 -7.39 9.53 -6.22
C PRO A 332 -6.78 8.38 -5.38
N LEU A 333 -6.66 8.55 -4.06
CA LEU A 333 -6.18 7.50 -3.16
C LEU A 333 -7.25 6.47 -2.77
N GLU A 334 -8.52 6.71 -3.09
CA GLU A 334 -9.52 5.66 -2.97
C GLU A 334 -9.24 4.50 -3.92
N LEU A 335 -8.71 4.81 -5.11
CA LEU A 335 -8.12 3.83 -6.01
C LEU A 335 -6.87 3.16 -5.41
N LEU A 336 -6.33 3.73 -4.34
CA LEU A 336 -5.14 3.29 -3.63
C LEU A 336 -5.45 2.57 -2.31
N GLY A 337 -6.68 2.19 -2.09
CA GLY A 337 -7.05 1.40 -0.93
C GLY A 337 -7.34 2.17 0.35
N VAL A 338 -7.61 3.45 0.24
CA VAL A 338 -8.05 4.23 1.39
C VAL A 338 -9.39 4.87 1.07
N PRO A 339 -10.53 4.33 1.54
CA PRO A 339 -11.84 4.84 1.20
C PRO A 339 -12.01 6.28 1.68
N ASP A 340 -12.66 7.13 0.87
CA ASP A 340 -12.91 8.54 1.19
C ASP A 340 -13.88 8.71 2.35
N ASP A 341 -14.92 7.89 2.40
CA ASP A 341 -15.96 7.98 3.41
C ASP A 341 -16.04 6.74 4.29
N ILE A 342 -15.73 6.94 5.57
CA ILE A 342 -16.06 5.96 6.62
C ILE A 342 -17.54 6.07 7.03
N ASN A 343 -18.30 6.99 6.43
CA ASN A 343 -19.74 7.16 6.69
C ASN A 343 -20.62 6.01 6.12
N LEU A 344 -20.02 4.89 5.76
CA LEU A 344 -20.72 3.63 5.47
C LEU A 344 -20.77 2.70 6.70
N LEU A 345 -20.60 3.26 7.90
CA LEU A 345 -20.84 2.58 9.17
C LEU A 345 -22.12 3.05 9.81
#